data_5e361b98d2f7164f63459c276937ee8e
#
_entry.id   5e361b98d2f7164f63459c276937ee8e
#
_cell.length_a   1.000
_cell.length_b   1.000
_cell.length_c   1.000
_cell.angle_alpha   90.00
_cell.angle_beta   90.00
_cell.angle_gamma   90.00
#
_symmetry.space_group_name_H-M   'P 1'
#
loop_
_entity.id
_entity.type
_entity.pdbx_description
1 polymer ?
#
loop_
_entity_poly.entity_id
_entity_poly.type
_entity_poly.pdbx_seq_one_letter_code
_entity_poly.pdbx_strand_id
1 'polypeptide(L)'
;PRIDADGQGLWYQDYGCALDAPTHVHHGYVSSAVLLYDAAYVTVRDLELTNRADAVIGEQYSQPDKLERTGVAVVAKDRGTRCGITLQNLLIHDVHGNVYDKHMNNGGIYMTALQPADETATGAARFADVLVEGCYVAHVSRWGIAVGYTYAHAQFRGAELAEKTFLQYGHENVVLRDNYVKAAGGDGLTVMYALRPLVEHNTADSVACEM
;
A
#
# COMPACT_ATOMS: atom_id res chain seq x y z
N PRO A 1 -6.36 -18.36 10.87
CA PRO A 1 -4.99 -18.20 11.42
C PRO A 1 -4.63 -16.72 11.55
N ARG A 2 -3.74 -16.41 12.51
CA ARG A 2 -3.28 -15.07 12.79
C ARG A 2 -1.79 -14.94 12.55
N ILE A 3 -1.37 -13.85 11.94
CA ILE A 3 0.02 -13.37 11.90
C ILE A 3 0.10 -12.16 12.80
N ASP A 4 0.82 -12.28 13.88
CA ASP A 4 1.07 -11.24 14.85
C ASP A 4 2.47 -10.67 14.60
N ALA A 5 2.52 -9.47 14.06
CA ALA A 5 3.75 -8.74 13.81
C ALA A 5 3.96 -7.61 14.85
N ASP A 6 3.21 -7.65 15.94
CA ASP A 6 3.29 -6.64 16.99
C ASP A 6 4.69 -6.59 17.60
N GLY A 7 5.20 -5.40 17.79
CA GLY A 7 6.52 -5.20 18.37
C GLY A 7 7.71 -5.66 17.51
N GLN A 8 7.48 -6.18 16.31
CA GLN A 8 8.61 -6.49 15.45
C GLN A 8 9.37 -5.21 15.09
N GLY A 9 10.68 -5.32 15.08
CA GLY A 9 11.55 -4.23 14.68
C GLY A 9 11.37 -3.87 13.21
N LEU A 10 12.02 -2.80 12.83
CA LEU A 10 12.10 -2.40 11.43
C LEU A 10 13.31 -3.04 10.79
N TRP A 11 13.17 -3.36 9.53
CA TRP A 11 14.29 -3.80 8.72
C TRP A 11 14.46 -2.91 7.50
N TYR A 12 15.67 -2.82 7.02
CA TYR A 12 15.96 -2.08 5.81
C TYR A 12 15.53 -2.89 4.59
N GLN A 13 14.73 -2.27 3.74
CA GLN A 13 14.36 -2.77 2.43
C GLN A 13 14.59 -1.68 1.40
N ASP A 14 15.28 -1.99 0.33
CA ASP A 14 15.55 -1.04 -0.75
C ASP A 14 14.32 -0.82 -1.63
N TYR A 15 13.21 -0.51 -0.98
CA TYR A 15 11.98 -0.13 -1.66
C TYR A 15 11.23 1.03 -0.98
N GLY A 16 11.50 1.39 0.22
CA GLY A 16 10.93 2.49 1.03
C GLY A 16 9.82 3.31 0.39
N CYS A 17 10.16 4.42 -0.24
CA CYS A 17 9.22 5.40 -0.78
C CYS A 17 9.23 5.46 -2.31
N ALA A 18 8.04 5.47 -2.92
CA ALA A 18 7.90 5.58 -4.36
C ALA A 18 8.15 7.00 -4.90
N LEU A 19 7.89 8.04 -4.10
CA LEU A 19 7.84 9.42 -4.56
C LEU A 19 9.08 10.23 -4.21
N ASP A 20 9.66 10.00 -3.04
CA ASP A 20 10.74 10.81 -2.46
C ASP A 20 11.92 9.98 -1.98
N ALA A 21 12.08 8.82 -2.51
CA ALA A 21 12.98 7.82 -2.00
C ALA A 21 14.36 8.33 -1.54
N PRO A 22 15.11 9.09 -2.35
CA PRO A 22 16.49 9.43 -1.99
C PRO A 22 16.63 10.42 -0.81
N THR A 23 15.57 11.16 -0.52
CA THR A 23 15.63 12.28 0.43
C THR A 23 14.83 12.05 1.70
N HIS A 24 14.03 10.98 1.73
CA HIS A 24 13.16 10.73 2.87
C HIS A 24 13.92 10.08 4.03
N VAL A 25 13.82 10.64 5.24
CA VAL A 25 14.57 10.19 6.41
C VAL A 25 14.28 8.74 6.82
N HIS A 26 13.09 8.24 6.50
CA HIS A 26 12.68 6.86 6.81
C HIS A 26 12.76 5.92 5.61
N HIS A 27 13.29 6.37 4.51
CA HIS A 27 13.41 5.57 3.30
C HIS A 27 14.07 4.21 3.57
N GLY A 28 13.39 3.15 3.18
CA GLY A 28 13.90 1.79 3.30
C GLY A 28 13.67 1.10 4.65
N TYR A 29 13.24 1.80 5.67
CA TYR A 29 12.93 1.21 6.98
C TYR A 29 11.45 0.93 7.12
N VAL A 30 11.08 -0.33 7.11
CA VAL A 30 9.69 -0.79 7.05
C VAL A 30 9.42 -1.98 7.95
N SER A 31 8.16 -2.18 8.27
CA SER A 31 7.66 -3.38 8.94
C SER A 31 6.32 -3.77 8.30
N SER A 32 6.21 -4.98 7.81
CA SER A 32 4.99 -5.52 7.22
C SER A 32 4.66 -6.88 7.80
N ALA A 33 3.40 -7.13 8.17
CA ALA A 33 3.00 -8.47 8.61
C ALA A 33 3.05 -9.46 7.45
N VAL A 34 2.68 -9.01 6.25
CA VAL A 34 2.85 -9.75 4.99
C VAL A 34 3.50 -8.83 3.96
N LEU A 35 4.56 -9.28 3.31
CA LEU A 35 5.22 -8.59 2.22
C LEU A 35 5.20 -9.44 0.96
N LEU A 36 4.64 -8.88 -0.12
CA LEU A 36 4.72 -9.42 -1.49
C LEU A 36 5.62 -8.51 -2.31
N TYR A 37 6.86 -8.92 -2.53
CA TYR A 37 7.84 -8.16 -3.29
C TYR A 37 8.08 -8.80 -4.66
N ASP A 38 7.81 -8.06 -5.72
CA ASP A 38 7.86 -8.53 -7.12
C ASP A 38 7.11 -9.85 -7.36
N ALA A 39 6.11 -10.13 -6.52
CA ALA A 39 5.30 -11.33 -6.61
C ALA A 39 4.25 -11.21 -7.72
N ALA A 40 3.86 -12.33 -8.29
CA ALA A 40 2.77 -12.44 -9.23
C ALA A 40 2.01 -13.76 -9.01
N TYR A 41 0.72 -13.78 -9.34
CA TYR A 41 -0.16 -14.94 -9.21
C TYR A 41 -0.21 -15.49 -7.78
N VAL A 42 -0.38 -14.57 -6.81
CA VAL A 42 -0.43 -14.87 -5.38
C VAL A 42 -1.79 -14.55 -4.82
N THR A 43 -2.32 -15.44 -4.02
CA THR A 43 -3.52 -15.23 -3.19
C THR A 43 -3.15 -15.27 -1.72
N VAL A 44 -3.45 -14.19 -0.98
CA VAL A 44 -3.39 -14.13 0.48
C VAL A 44 -4.82 -14.03 0.98
N ARG A 45 -5.25 -14.98 1.80
CA ARG A 45 -6.64 -15.00 2.27
C ARG A 45 -6.83 -15.62 3.63
N ASP A 46 -7.96 -15.31 4.23
CA ASP A 46 -8.47 -15.94 5.46
C ASP A 46 -7.49 -15.83 6.63
N LEU A 47 -6.83 -14.65 6.76
CA LEU A 47 -5.85 -14.35 7.80
C LEU A 47 -6.29 -13.17 8.65
N GLU A 48 -5.95 -13.20 9.91
CA GLU A 48 -5.94 -12.07 10.82
C GLU A 48 -4.50 -11.53 10.89
N LEU A 49 -4.34 -10.21 10.73
CA LEU A 49 -3.03 -9.54 10.70
C LEU A 49 -3.02 -8.36 11.66
N THR A 50 -1.99 -8.28 12.51
CA THR A 50 -1.73 -7.11 13.35
C THR A 50 -0.27 -6.67 13.20
N ASN A 51 -0.01 -5.37 13.43
CA ASN A 51 1.34 -4.82 13.40
C ASN A 51 1.43 -3.57 14.26
N ARG A 52 1.35 -3.74 15.58
CA ARG A 52 1.44 -2.65 16.55
C ARG A 52 2.88 -2.22 16.76
N ALA A 53 3.06 -0.94 17.00
CA ALA A 53 4.31 -0.43 17.54
C ALA A 53 4.34 -0.64 19.06
N ASP A 54 5.52 -0.90 19.64
CA ASP A 54 5.70 -1.02 21.08
C ASP A 54 5.48 0.30 21.82
N ALA A 55 5.71 1.43 21.14
CA ALA A 55 5.54 2.75 21.74
C ALA A 55 4.06 3.06 21.94
N VAL A 56 3.75 3.67 23.07
CA VAL A 56 2.42 4.19 23.37
C VAL A 56 1.98 5.12 22.25
N ILE A 57 0.91 4.73 21.59
CA ILE A 57 0.28 5.55 20.56
C ILE A 57 -0.35 6.73 21.28
N GLY A 58 -0.06 7.88 20.88
CA GLY A 58 -0.67 9.08 21.45
C GLY A 58 0.18 10.30 21.27
N GLU A 59 1.47 10.14 21.13
CA GLU A 59 2.36 11.27 21.01
C GLU A 59 3.20 11.17 19.76
N GLN A 60 2.89 12.02 18.79
CA GLN A 60 3.74 12.34 17.66
C GLN A 60 3.99 11.21 16.65
N TYR A 61 2.98 10.88 15.90
CA TYR A 61 3.03 9.96 14.76
C TYR A 61 4.07 10.30 13.68
N SER A 62 4.67 11.46 13.73
CA SER A 62 5.70 11.92 12.78
C SER A 62 7.12 11.75 13.29
N GLN A 63 7.33 11.08 14.41
CA GLN A 63 8.68 10.89 14.95
C GLN A 63 9.47 9.81 14.23
N PRO A 64 10.80 9.90 14.18
CA PRO A 64 11.68 8.94 13.51
C PRO A 64 11.52 7.48 13.96
N ASP A 65 11.07 7.24 15.16
CA ASP A 65 10.84 5.92 15.74
C ASP A 65 9.46 5.33 15.40
N LYS A 66 8.56 6.14 14.84
CA LYS A 66 7.23 5.70 14.37
C LYS A 66 7.25 5.45 12.88
N LEU A 67 7.86 4.37 12.52
CA LEU A 67 8.23 4.05 11.16
C LEU A 67 7.07 3.37 10.39
N GLU A 68 7.30 3.07 9.15
CA GLU A 68 6.30 2.53 8.24
C GLU A 68 5.88 1.13 8.66
N ARG A 69 4.59 0.95 8.92
CA ARG A 69 4.00 -0.34 9.26
C ARG A 69 2.80 -0.63 8.39
N THR A 70 2.74 -1.85 7.87
CA THR A 70 1.59 -2.32 7.10
C THR A 70 1.09 -3.66 7.61
N GLY A 71 -0.20 -3.90 7.41
CA GLY A 71 -0.72 -5.26 7.46
C GLY A 71 -0.23 -6.06 6.27
N VAL A 72 -0.51 -5.57 5.06
CA VAL A 72 0.00 -6.15 3.81
C VAL A 72 0.68 -5.07 2.98
N ALA A 73 1.93 -5.28 2.60
CA ALA A 73 2.63 -4.49 1.59
C ALA A 73 2.79 -5.29 0.31
N VAL A 74 2.45 -4.68 -0.83
CA VAL A 74 2.68 -5.26 -2.16
C VAL A 74 3.53 -4.30 -2.96
N VAL A 75 4.69 -4.74 -3.39
CA VAL A 75 5.68 -3.92 -4.06
C VAL A 75 6.02 -4.50 -5.42
N ALA A 76 5.88 -3.70 -6.48
CA ALA A 76 6.41 -3.99 -7.80
C ALA A 76 7.63 -3.12 -8.06
N LYS A 77 8.75 -3.70 -8.50
CA LYS A 77 9.97 -2.93 -8.78
C LYS A 77 10.70 -3.43 -10.04
N ASP A 78 11.37 -4.56 -9.96
CA ASP A 78 12.35 -4.98 -10.96
C ASP A 78 11.89 -6.09 -11.90
N ARG A 79 10.59 -6.35 -11.94
CA ARG A 79 9.99 -7.43 -12.72
C ARG A 79 8.87 -6.97 -13.67
N GLY A 80 8.78 -5.68 -13.95
CA GLY A 80 7.74 -5.10 -14.80
C GLY A 80 6.34 -5.25 -14.22
N THR A 81 5.35 -5.59 -15.04
CA THR A 81 3.96 -5.75 -14.57
C THR A 81 3.79 -6.97 -13.68
N ARG A 82 3.29 -6.76 -12.47
CA ARG A 82 2.93 -7.85 -11.54
C ARG A 82 1.45 -8.16 -11.63
N CYS A 83 1.15 -9.37 -12.09
CA CYS A 83 -0.22 -9.79 -12.37
C CYS A 83 -0.77 -10.74 -11.31
N GLY A 84 -2.11 -10.78 -11.19
CA GLY A 84 -2.83 -11.80 -10.45
C GLY A 84 -2.61 -11.75 -8.94
N ILE A 85 -2.69 -10.56 -8.33
CA ILE A 85 -2.62 -10.39 -6.88
C ILE A 85 -4.04 -10.41 -6.31
N THR A 86 -4.32 -11.37 -5.45
CA THR A 86 -5.61 -11.48 -4.75
C THR A 86 -5.39 -11.38 -3.25
N LEU A 87 -6.05 -10.41 -2.62
CA LEU A 87 -6.13 -10.24 -1.17
C LEU A 87 -7.60 -10.41 -0.78
N GLN A 88 -7.92 -11.47 -0.04
CA GLN A 88 -9.32 -11.85 0.19
C GLN A 88 -9.61 -12.25 1.64
N ASN A 89 -10.73 -11.78 2.18
CA ASN A 89 -11.20 -12.15 3.52
C ASN A 89 -10.13 -11.94 4.61
N LEU A 90 -9.41 -10.83 4.55
CA LEU A 90 -8.40 -10.48 5.54
C LEU A 90 -9.04 -9.66 6.66
N LEU A 91 -8.71 -9.99 7.90
CA LEU A 91 -8.98 -9.17 9.06
C LEU A 91 -7.67 -8.47 9.45
N ILE A 92 -7.55 -7.19 9.11
CA ILE A 92 -6.35 -6.39 9.36
C ILE A 92 -6.69 -5.32 10.38
N HIS A 93 -6.00 -5.31 11.51
CA HIS A 93 -6.30 -4.32 12.53
C HIS A 93 -5.09 -3.96 13.39
N ASP A 94 -5.18 -2.80 14.03
CA ASP A 94 -4.13 -2.33 14.93
C ASP A 94 -2.76 -2.28 14.25
N VAL A 95 -2.69 -1.54 13.14
CA VAL A 95 -1.45 -1.29 12.40
C VAL A 95 -0.98 0.12 12.69
N HIS A 96 0.06 0.26 13.48
CA HIS A 96 0.45 1.53 14.09
C HIS A 96 1.78 2.05 13.57
N GLY A 97 1.74 2.69 12.42
CA GLY A 97 2.88 3.37 11.80
C GLY A 97 2.76 4.90 11.87
N ASN A 98 3.50 5.57 11.03
CA ASN A 98 3.53 7.03 10.93
C ASN A 98 2.29 7.54 10.19
N VAL A 99 1.48 8.38 10.85
CA VAL A 99 0.25 8.94 10.27
C VAL A 99 0.55 9.97 9.19
N TYR A 100 1.60 10.75 9.36
CA TYR A 100 1.86 11.91 8.48
C TYR A 100 2.61 11.56 7.20
N ASP A 101 3.21 10.40 7.13
CA ASP A 101 3.98 10.02 5.96
C ASP A 101 3.11 9.31 4.91
N LYS A 102 2.51 10.10 4.06
CA LYS A 102 1.59 9.62 3.02
C LYS A 102 2.27 8.92 1.84
N HIS A 103 3.56 9.02 1.75
CA HIS A 103 4.31 8.48 0.62
C HIS A 103 4.95 7.11 0.90
N MET A 104 4.88 6.67 2.14
CA MET A 104 5.54 5.46 2.60
C MET A 104 4.55 4.31 2.79
N ASN A 105 5.09 3.11 2.86
CA ASN A 105 4.32 1.88 3.11
C ASN A 105 3.72 1.91 4.51
N ASN A 106 2.50 2.38 4.65
CA ASN A 106 1.91 2.62 5.95
C ASN A 106 0.38 2.43 5.91
N GLY A 107 -0.13 1.56 6.75
CA GLY A 107 -1.56 1.30 6.86
C GLY A 107 -1.96 -0.16 6.72
N GLY A 108 -3.21 -0.43 6.43
CA GLY A 108 -3.75 -1.79 6.35
C GLY A 108 -3.21 -2.57 5.16
N ILE A 109 -3.59 -2.16 3.96
CA ILE A 109 -3.09 -2.69 2.69
C ILE A 109 -2.47 -1.55 1.90
N TYR A 110 -1.21 -1.70 1.49
CA TYR A 110 -0.51 -0.71 0.70
C TYR A 110 0.19 -1.33 -0.50
N MET A 111 -0.19 -0.91 -1.70
CA MET A 111 0.38 -1.39 -2.96
C MET A 111 1.11 -0.25 -3.66
N THR A 112 2.38 -0.44 -3.96
CA THR A 112 3.24 0.58 -4.55
C THR A 112 4.10 0.03 -5.67
N ALA A 113 4.37 0.86 -6.67
CA ALA A 113 5.31 0.56 -7.75
C ALA A 113 6.52 1.48 -7.65
N LEU A 114 7.70 0.92 -7.59
CA LEU A 114 8.97 1.63 -7.46
C LEU A 114 9.73 1.68 -8.76
N GLN A 115 10.65 2.64 -8.87
CA GLN A 115 11.53 2.77 -10.04
C GLN A 115 12.32 1.48 -10.25
N PRO A 116 12.16 0.80 -11.39
CA PRO A 116 13.02 -0.33 -11.74
C PRO A 116 14.49 0.09 -11.86
N ALA A 117 15.39 -0.81 -11.55
CA ALA A 117 16.83 -0.59 -11.78
C ALA A 117 17.14 -0.47 -13.29
N ASP A 118 16.44 -1.24 -14.12
CA ASP A 118 16.52 -1.16 -15.58
C ASP A 118 15.12 -1.29 -16.21
N GLU A 119 14.44 -0.17 -16.36
CA GLU A 119 13.10 -0.12 -16.97
C GLU A 119 13.11 -0.55 -18.45
N THR A 120 14.23 -0.37 -19.15
CA THR A 120 14.33 -0.78 -20.55
C THR A 120 14.29 -2.30 -20.69
N ALA A 121 14.90 -3.00 -19.74
CA ALA A 121 14.92 -4.46 -19.74
C ALA A 121 13.64 -5.07 -19.17
N THR A 122 13.05 -4.47 -18.14
CA THR A 122 11.92 -5.07 -17.40
C THR A 122 10.56 -4.53 -17.81
N GLY A 123 10.52 -3.36 -18.43
CA GLY A 123 9.32 -2.55 -18.58
C GLY A 123 8.98 -1.80 -17.28
N ALA A 124 7.97 -0.98 -17.35
CA ALA A 124 7.49 -0.20 -16.20
C ALA A 124 6.96 -1.12 -15.09
N ALA A 125 7.36 -0.82 -13.85
CA ALA A 125 6.78 -1.49 -12.69
C ALA A 125 5.33 -1.02 -12.48
N ARG A 126 4.38 -1.95 -12.48
CA ARG A 126 2.95 -1.71 -12.32
C ARG A 126 2.21 -2.98 -11.95
N PHE A 127 0.94 -2.87 -11.65
CA PHE A 127 0.07 -3.99 -11.34
C PHE A 127 -0.97 -4.22 -12.43
N ALA A 128 -1.34 -5.49 -12.63
CA ALA A 128 -2.49 -5.88 -13.41
C ALA A 128 -3.24 -7.05 -12.73
N ASP A 129 -4.55 -7.13 -12.95
CA ASP A 129 -5.38 -8.19 -12.37
C ASP A 129 -5.27 -8.22 -10.82
N VAL A 130 -5.60 -7.11 -10.18
CA VAL A 130 -5.61 -6.98 -8.72
C VAL A 130 -7.02 -7.12 -8.19
N LEU A 131 -7.21 -7.99 -7.23
CA LEU A 131 -8.46 -8.13 -6.49
C LEU A 131 -8.21 -7.95 -4.98
N VAL A 132 -8.90 -6.99 -4.38
CA VAL A 132 -9.01 -6.87 -2.91
C VAL A 132 -10.49 -6.99 -2.56
N GLU A 133 -10.87 -8.07 -1.89
CA GLU A 133 -12.25 -8.45 -1.69
C GLU A 133 -12.53 -8.94 -0.28
N GLY A 134 -13.65 -8.49 0.29
CA GLY A 134 -14.15 -9.01 1.56
C GLY A 134 -13.24 -8.75 2.75
N CYS A 135 -12.33 -7.77 2.66
CA CYS A 135 -11.39 -7.46 3.73
C CYS A 135 -12.03 -6.51 4.76
N TYR A 136 -11.77 -6.78 6.03
CA TYR A 136 -12.06 -5.87 7.13
C TYR A 136 -10.75 -5.24 7.61
N VAL A 137 -10.64 -3.91 7.49
CA VAL A 137 -9.45 -3.14 7.89
C VAL A 137 -9.86 -2.12 8.94
N ALA A 138 -9.25 -2.16 10.14
CA ALA A 138 -9.62 -1.26 11.21
C ALA A 138 -8.45 -0.78 12.07
N HIS A 139 -8.56 0.42 12.62
CA HIS A 139 -7.56 1.00 13.53
C HIS A 139 -6.15 0.97 12.93
N VAL A 140 -6.02 1.56 11.75
CA VAL A 140 -4.75 1.68 11.03
C VAL A 140 -4.32 3.13 10.97
N SER A 141 -3.01 3.37 11.10
CA SER A 141 -2.51 4.74 11.28
C SER A 141 -2.66 5.63 10.07
N ARG A 142 -2.62 5.11 8.85
CA ARG A 142 -2.71 5.95 7.65
C ARG A 142 -3.73 5.42 6.64
N TRP A 143 -3.30 4.59 5.70
CA TRP A 143 -4.15 4.08 4.64
C TRP A 143 -4.98 2.88 5.11
N GLY A 144 -6.25 2.86 4.79
CA GLY A 144 -7.03 1.63 4.94
C GLY A 144 -6.61 0.62 3.88
N ILE A 145 -7.02 0.85 2.63
CA ILE A 145 -6.62 0.08 1.46
C ILE A 145 -6.17 1.06 0.39
N ALA A 146 -4.89 1.04 0.03
CA ALA A 146 -4.31 1.91 -0.99
C ALA A 146 -3.67 1.09 -2.12
N VAL A 147 -4.16 1.29 -3.34
CA VAL A 147 -3.59 0.71 -4.55
C VAL A 147 -3.11 1.83 -5.46
N GLY A 148 -1.84 1.82 -5.82
CA GLY A 148 -1.40 2.62 -6.92
C GLY A 148 -0.41 3.72 -6.69
N TYR A 149 0.21 3.87 -5.54
CA TYR A 149 1.37 4.75 -5.46
C TYR A 149 2.45 4.26 -6.42
N THR A 150 3.02 5.16 -7.22
CA THR A 150 3.98 4.80 -8.26
C THR A 150 5.08 5.84 -8.41
N TYR A 151 6.29 5.37 -8.66
CA TYR A 151 7.42 6.21 -9.04
C TYR A 151 7.13 7.09 -10.28
N ALA A 152 6.24 6.61 -11.15
CA ALA A 152 5.84 7.32 -12.36
C ALA A 152 4.76 8.38 -12.13
N HIS A 153 4.45 8.75 -10.87
CA HIS A 153 3.37 9.69 -10.56
C HIS A 153 3.52 11.03 -11.28
N ALA A 154 4.75 11.46 -11.53
CA ALA A 154 5.01 12.73 -12.22
C ALA A 154 4.51 12.72 -13.67
N GLN A 155 4.47 11.57 -14.33
CA GLN A 155 3.93 11.41 -15.69
C GLN A 155 2.41 11.58 -15.75
N PHE A 156 1.74 11.44 -14.60
CA PHE A 156 0.30 11.65 -14.46
C PHE A 156 -0.07 13.07 -14.02
N ARG A 157 0.92 13.94 -13.83
CA ARG A 157 0.69 15.36 -13.54
C ARG A 157 0.63 16.15 -14.85
N GLY A 158 -0.38 16.97 -15.00
CA GLY A 158 -0.51 17.85 -16.15
C GLY A 158 -1.96 18.09 -16.56
N ALA A 159 -2.18 19.05 -17.45
CA ALA A 159 -3.52 19.43 -17.91
C ALA A 159 -4.19 18.37 -18.78
N GLU A 160 -3.41 17.50 -19.41
CA GLU A 160 -3.90 16.43 -20.25
C GLU A 160 -3.27 15.09 -19.84
N LEU A 161 -4.06 14.26 -19.17
CA LEU A 161 -3.70 12.87 -18.89
C LEU A 161 -3.82 12.08 -20.18
N ALA A 162 -2.68 11.82 -20.83
CA ALA A 162 -2.67 11.06 -22.06
C ALA A 162 -2.94 9.58 -21.80
N GLU A 163 -3.84 8.97 -22.56
CA GLU A 163 -4.13 7.53 -22.47
C GLU A 163 -2.87 6.68 -22.56
N LYS A 164 -1.92 7.07 -23.42
CA LYS A 164 -0.62 6.39 -23.54
C LYS A 164 0.15 6.30 -22.21
N THR A 165 0.03 7.28 -21.33
CA THR A 165 0.66 7.27 -20.02
C THR A 165 0.06 6.19 -19.13
N PHE A 166 -1.27 6.06 -19.14
CA PHE A 166 -1.94 5.00 -18.41
C PHE A 166 -1.63 3.62 -18.99
N LEU A 167 -1.55 3.47 -20.29
CA LEU A 167 -1.18 2.21 -20.93
C LEU A 167 0.26 1.80 -20.61
N GLN A 168 1.15 2.75 -20.38
CA GLN A 168 2.55 2.48 -20.07
C GLN A 168 2.79 2.25 -18.57
N TYR A 169 2.26 3.12 -17.72
CA TYR A 169 2.58 3.17 -16.29
C TYR A 169 1.40 2.85 -15.38
N GLY A 170 0.19 2.95 -15.89
CA GLY A 170 -1.02 2.76 -15.10
C GLY A 170 -1.28 1.31 -14.73
N HIS A 171 -1.92 1.13 -13.60
CA HIS A 171 -2.41 -0.18 -13.19
C HIS A 171 -3.63 -0.57 -14.02
N GLU A 172 -3.81 -1.85 -14.26
CA GLU A 172 -4.92 -2.38 -15.06
C GLU A 172 -5.75 -3.37 -14.28
N ASN A 173 -7.05 -3.41 -14.58
CA ASN A 173 -7.98 -4.37 -13.99
C ASN A 173 -7.84 -4.47 -12.46
N VAL A 174 -7.96 -3.32 -11.78
CA VAL A 174 -7.94 -3.24 -10.33
C VAL A 174 -9.36 -3.27 -9.81
N VAL A 175 -9.67 -4.22 -8.94
CA VAL A 175 -10.98 -4.41 -8.33
C VAL A 175 -10.87 -4.32 -6.81
N LEU A 176 -11.59 -3.35 -6.21
CA LEU A 176 -11.83 -3.30 -4.76
C LEU A 176 -13.31 -3.49 -4.51
N ARG A 177 -13.72 -4.58 -3.88
CA ARG A 177 -15.13 -4.81 -3.61
C ARG A 177 -15.41 -5.47 -2.27
N ASP A 178 -16.58 -5.19 -1.74
CA ASP A 178 -17.08 -5.80 -0.51
C ASP A 178 -16.14 -5.62 0.70
N ASN A 179 -15.33 -4.54 0.71
CA ASN A 179 -14.42 -4.26 1.81
C ASN A 179 -15.08 -3.32 2.83
N TYR A 180 -14.71 -3.48 4.08
CA TYR A 180 -15.07 -2.57 5.16
C TYR A 180 -13.81 -1.98 5.79
N VAL A 181 -13.69 -0.65 5.74
CA VAL A 181 -12.57 0.07 6.36
C VAL A 181 -13.12 0.96 7.47
N LYS A 182 -12.54 0.85 8.66
CA LYS A 182 -12.95 1.63 9.82
C LYS A 182 -11.76 2.23 10.55
N ALA A 183 -11.90 3.49 10.97
CA ALA A 183 -10.89 4.19 11.77
C ALA A 183 -9.48 4.10 11.14
N ALA A 184 -9.38 4.50 9.87
CA ALA A 184 -8.12 4.74 9.21
C ALA A 184 -7.72 6.20 9.41
N GLY A 185 -6.51 6.48 9.86
CA GLY A 185 -6.03 7.84 10.10
C GLY A 185 -5.96 8.68 8.83
N GLY A 186 -5.63 8.08 7.70
CA GLY A 186 -5.73 8.68 6.37
C GLY A 186 -6.93 8.17 5.58
N ASP A 187 -6.80 8.11 4.25
CA ASP A 187 -7.88 7.69 3.37
C ASP A 187 -8.29 6.23 3.62
N GLY A 188 -9.59 5.97 3.60
CA GLY A 188 -10.12 4.62 3.78
C GLY A 188 -9.81 3.71 2.61
N LEU A 189 -10.19 4.13 1.42
CA LEU A 189 -9.98 3.38 0.18
C LEU A 189 -9.43 4.32 -0.89
N THR A 190 -8.34 3.93 -1.52
CA THR A 190 -7.69 4.72 -2.54
C THR A 190 -7.25 3.84 -3.71
N VAL A 191 -7.62 4.23 -4.93
CA VAL A 191 -7.09 3.66 -6.16
C VAL A 191 -6.56 4.80 -7.02
N MET A 192 -5.28 4.80 -7.27
CA MET A 192 -4.61 5.83 -8.06
C MET A 192 -3.95 5.23 -9.30
N TYR A 193 -3.82 6.06 -10.33
CA TYR A 193 -3.09 5.71 -11.55
C TYR A 193 -3.56 4.40 -12.21
N ALA A 194 -4.82 4.05 -12.04
CA ALA A 194 -5.41 2.84 -12.62
C ALA A 194 -6.29 3.17 -13.82
N LEU A 195 -6.21 2.35 -14.84
CA LEU A 195 -7.06 2.41 -16.01
C LEU A 195 -8.35 1.65 -15.72
N ARG A 196 -9.46 2.38 -15.65
CA ARG A 196 -10.83 1.84 -15.43
C ARG A 196 -10.92 0.88 -14.23
N PRO A 197 -10.54 1.31 -13.02
CA PRO A 197 -10.69 0.49 -11.84
C PRO A 197 -12.18 0.26 -11.52
N LEU A 198 -12.50 -0.88 -10.91
CA LEU A 198 -13.82 -1.15 -10.35
C LEU A 198 -13.75 -1.05 -8.82
N VAL A 199 -14.49 -0.10 -8.26
CA VAL A 199 -14.60 0.09 -6.82
C VAL A 199 -16.07 0.06 -6.44
N GLU A 200 -16.53 -1.04 -5.84
CA GLU A 200 -17.95 -1.25 -5.59
C GLU A 200 -18.22 -1.92 -4.24
N HIS A 201 -19.40 -1.67 -3.68
CA HIS A 201 -19.89 -2.29 -2.44
C HIS A 201 -18.92 -2.18 -1.24
N ASN A 202 -18.07 -1.17 -1.21
CA ASN A 202 -17.18 -0.94 -0.08
C ASN A 202 -17.81 0.02 0.92
N THR A 203 -17.44 -0.11 2.18
CA THR A 203 -17.83 0.80 3.25
C THR A 203 -16.59 1.42 3.89
N ALA A 204 -16.59 2.74 4.04
CA ALA A 204 -15.59 3.48 4.79
C ALA A 204 -16.28 4.22 5.94
N ASP A 205 -15.88 3.92 7.18
CA ASP A 205 -16.44 4.48 8.40
C ASP A 205 -15.34 5.11 9.25
N SER A 206 -15.51 6.37 9.61
CA SER A 206 -14.56 7.09 10.44
C SER A 206 -13.14 7.07 9.87
N VAL A 207 -12.99 7.47 8.63
CA VAL A 207 -11.70 7.55 7.94
C VAL A 207 -11.26 8.99 7.77
N ALA A 208 -9.98 9.21 7.41
CA ALA A 208 -9.37 10.54 7.25
C ALA A 208 -9.47 11.42 8.52
N CYS A 209 -9.33 10.82 9.69
CA CYS A 209 -9.48 11.51 10.97
C CYS A 209 -8.24 12.34 11.36
N GLU A 210 -7.12 12.11 10.69
CA GLU A 210 -5.79 12.63 11.04
C GLU A 210 -5.13 13.41 9.87
N MET A 211 -5.91 14.12 9.07
CA MET A 211 -5.38 14.88 7.92
C MET A 211 -5.15 16.35 8.25
#